data_c4a3ea6026e5c0f8992fda813a13f25f
#
_entry.id   c4a3ea6026e5c0f8992fda813a13f25f
#
_cell.length_a   1.000
_cell.length_b   1.000
_cell.length_c   1.000
_cell.angle_alpha   90.00
_cell.angle_beta   90.00
_cell.angle_gamma   90.00
#
_symmetry.space_group_name_H-M   'P 1'
#
loop_
_entity.id
_entity.type
_entity.pdbx_description
1 polymer ?
#
loop_
_entity_poly.entity_id
_entity_poly.type
_entity_poly.pdbx_seq_one_letter_code
_entity_poly.pdbx_strand_id
1 'polypeptide(L)'
;MAKKIIVIGSGAAGMTAASAAKERNPSAEVTVFTEDEDIAYSPCAIPWAIEGKSGWNEIVMHTPEYYRKDRGIEVFTKTRVESVDDAAKTVTAGGKTYSYDSLVIATGGKVFVPPIPGADLKNVFVVRTVRDGKNIQAALEGVSDVVIGGAGVIGLELAVSLRNMGKKVTVIEMMDQVIPRIADKDMAEIVRKHLEDKGIEFVMKAPVQSVNGDGKVSSVTAAGKEYPCGVMIFATGIRANLDIPKALGLDIGQLGTVIVSPTLQPYRRGRLVPGIYLAGDLVQCESAVMPGATSSQLGSSAVKQGLVAGRNAAGCPPSVFGPVASPWVSVIGDLQVAGTGLSEGLASWYGVSAAGGKAFGFTRARYYPGGKEMTVKVLADRSTRRLIGAQIVAGEEATGRIEWLTSAIVSGMTADSFLAYAENAYCPPTSMVRDPVFAAVEDLCRNL
;
A
#
# COMPACT_ATOMS: atom_id res chain seq x y z
N MET A 1 9.57 27.79 26.09
CA MET A 1 9.62 27.94 24.60
C MET A 1 8.67 26.90 23.99
N ALA A 2 8.03 27.20 22.86
CA ALA A 2 7.20 26.25 22.15
C ALA A 2 8.06 25.09 21.66
N LYS A 3 7.52 23.85 21.71
CA LYS A 3 8.23 22.66 21.24
C LYS A 3 8.31 22.69 19.72
N LYS A 4 9.51 22.55 19.17
CA LYS A 4 9.76 22.53 17.73
C LYS A 4 9.72 21.11 17.19
N ILE A 5 8.81 20.84 16.27
CA ILE A 5 8.61 19.52 15.66
C ILE A 5 8.80 19.63 14.15
N ILE A 6 9.76 18.91 13.62
CA ILE A 6 9.96 18.81 12.17
C ILE A 6 9.43 17.47 11.67
N VAL A 7 8.72 17.51 10.53
CA VAL A 7 8.23 16.35 9.80
C VAL A 7 8.86 16.34 8.41
N ILE A 8 9.45 15.24 7.99
CA ILE A 8 10.04 15.06 6.66
C ILE A 8 9.15 14.14 5.83
N GLY A 9 8.50 14.69 4.82
CA GLY A 9 7.54 14.02 3.93
C GLY A 9 6.11 14.46 4.18
N SER A 10 5.35 14.63 3.09
CA SER A 10 3.97 15.16 3.06
C SER A 10 2.91 14.15 2.63
N GLY A 11 3.25 12.87 2.59
CA GLY A 11 2.29 11.80 2.35
C GLY A 11 1.36 11.55 3.55
N ALA A 12 0.55 10.49 3.48
CA ALA A 12 -0.45 10.15 4.50
C ALA A 12 0.15 10.11 5.93
N ALA A 13 1.30 9.49 6.13
CA ALA A 13 1.95 9.42 7.43
C ALA A 13 2.41 10.80 7.93
N GLY A 14 3.09 11.57 7.06
CA GLY A 14 3.69 12.85 7.46
C GLY A 14 2.66 13.92 7.79
N MET A 15 1.66 14.14 6.94
CA MET A 15 0.61 15.13 7.19
C MET A 15 -0.28 14.74 8.37
N THR A 16 -0.53 13.44 8.57
CA THR A 16 -1.23 12.96 9.76
C THR A 16 -0.38 13.18 11.01
N ALA A 17 0.94 12.93 10.96
CA ALA A 17 1.83 13.16 12.09
C ALA A 17 1.90 14.65 12.47
N ALA A 18 1.99 15.54 11.49
CA ALA A 18 1.99 16.98 11.72
C ALA A 18 0.67 17.44 12.37
N SER A 19 -0.48 16.98 11.87
CA SER A 19 -1.79 17.29 12.43
C SER A 19 -1.95 16.75 13.85
N ALA A 20 -1.60 15.49 14.07
CA ALA A 20 -1.68 14.85 15.39
C ALA A 20 -0.75 15.49 16.42
N ALA A 21 0.43 15.95 16.00
CA ALA A 21 1.34 16.68 16.86
C ALA A 21 0.73 18.03 17.30
N LYS A 22 0.12 18.74 16.36
CA LYS A 22 -0.52 20.04 16.64
C LYS A 22 -1.77 19.90 17.50
N GLU A 23 -2.60 18.88 17.25
CA GLU A 23 -3.76 18.54 18.08
C GLU A 23 -3.35 18.19 19.53
N ARG A 24 -2.26 17.43 19.67
CA ARG A 24 -1.74 17.02 20.98
C ARG A 24 -1.12 18.16 21.76
N ASN A 25 -0.39 19.03 21.07
CA ASN A 25 0.25 20.22 21.64
C ASN A 25 -0.02 21.45 20.76
N PRO A 26 -1.12 22.19 21.00
CA PRO A 26 -1.48 23.35 20.19
C PRO A 26 -0.42 24.47 20.17
N SER A 27 0.44 24.54 21.19
CA SER A 27 1.52 25.52 21.25
C SER A 27 2.78 25.11 20.48
N ALA A 28 2.87 23.85 19.99
CA ALA A 28 4.04 23.40 19.24
C ALA A 28 4.19 24.14 17.91
N GLU A 29 5.42 24.44 17.54
CA GLU A 29 5.82 24.89 16.21
C GLU A 29 6.04 23.66 15.34
N VAL A 30 5.12 23.38 14.40
CA VAL A 30 5.19 22.22 13.52
C VAL A 30 5.54 22.66 12.12
N THR A 31 6.63 22.10 11.57
CA THR A 31 7.12 22.40 10.23
C THR A 31 7.25 21.10 9.42
N VAL A 32 6.72 21.09 8.21
CA VAL A 32 6.80 19.96 7.26
C VAL A 32 7.67 20.35 6.08
N PHE A 33 8.62 19.48 5.71
CA PHE A 33 9.42 19.62 4.50
C PHE A 33 9.10 18.49 3.53
N THR A 34 8.91 18.81 2.24
CA THR A 34 8.70 17.84 1.18
C THR A 34 9.34 18.30 -0.12
N GLU A 35 9.91 17.35 -0.88
CA GLU A 35 10.40 17.61 -2.25
C GLU A 35 9.27 17.70 -3.28
N ASP A 36 8.07 17.19 -2.94
CA ASP A 36 6.90 17.22 -3.80
C ASP A 36 6.28 18.62 -3.88
N GLU A 37 5.58 18.88 -4.98
CA GLU A 37 4.76 20.08 -5.17
C GLU A 37 3.39 19.94 -4.51
N ASP A 38 2.75 18.78 -4.74
CA ASP A 38 1.44 18.45 -4.20
C ASP A 38 1.60 17.71 -2.86
N ILE A 39 0.73 18.05 -1.89
CA ILE A 39 0.70 17.45 -0.55
C ILE A 39 -0.68 16.89 -0.24
N ALA A 40 -0.78 16.04 0.78
CA ALA A 40 -2.05 15.53 1.29
C ALA A 40 -2.98 15.01 0.18
N TYR A 41 -2.44 14.29 -0.80
CA TYR A 41 -3.19 13.64 -1.87
C TYR A 41 -3.24 12.13 -1.66
N SER A 42 -4.20 11.48 -2.35
CA SER A 42 -4.32 10.03 -2.38
C SER A 42 -3.59 9.43 -3.59
N PRO A 43 -2.44 8.76 -3.42
CA PRO A 43 -1.78 8.06 -4.53
C PRO A 43 -2.66 6.99 -5.19
N CYS A 44 -3.58 6.39 -4.43
CA CYS A 44 -4.50 5.36 -4.93
C CYS A 44 -5.52 5.92 -5.94
N ALA A 45 -5.75 7.23 -5.96
CA ALA A 45 -6.65 7.88 -6.91
C ALA A 45 -5.96 8.28 -8.24
N ILE A 46 -4.64 8.15 -8.35
CA ILE A 46 -3.90 8.53 -9.56
C ILE A 46 -4.37 7.77 -10.80
N PRO A 47 -4.61 6.45 -10.79
CA PRO A 47 -5.16 5.74 -11.95
C PRO A 47 -6.51 6.32 -12.42
N TRP A 48 -7.38 6.69 -11.48
CA TRP A 48 -8.69 7.30 -11.79
C TRP A 48 -8.56 8.71 -12.34
N ALA A 49 -7.60 9.49 -11.84
CA ALA A 49 -7.31 10.82 -12.38
C ALA A 49 -6.72 10.75 -13.80
N ILE A 50 -5.85 9.76 -14.09
CA ILE A 50 -5.36 9.48 -15.44
C ILE A 50 -6.52 9.15 -16.38
N GLU A 51 -7.46 8.29 -15.94
CA GLU A 51 -8.67 7.93 -16.69
C GLU A 51 -9.65 9.10 -16.89
N GLY A 52 -9.56 10.14 -16.06
CA GLY A 52 -10.47 11.28 -16.07
C GLY A 52 -11.75 11.09 -15.24
N LYS A 53 -11.82 10.03 -14.41
CA LYS A 53 -12.93 9.81 -13.46
C LYS A 53 -12.92 10.78 -12.29
N SER A 54 -11.76 11.30 -11.95
CA SER A 54 -11.57 12.34 -10.92
C SER A 54 -10.64 13.42 -11.45
N GLY A 55 -10.91 14.67 -11.10
CA GLY A 55 -10.02 15.78 -11.42
C GLY A 55 -8.75 15.74 -10.57
N TRP A 56 -7.64 16.25 -11.11
CA TRP A 56 -6.38 16.33 -10.36
C TRP A 56 -6.51 17.13 -9.06
N ASN A 57 -7.35 18.18 -9.05
CA ASN A 57 -7.62 18.99 -7.87
C ASN A 57 -8.53 18.29 -6.83
N GLU A 58 -9.26 17.25 -7.24
CA GLU A 58 -10.12 16.48 -6.33
C GLU A 58 -9.33 15.47 -5.53
N ILE A 59 -8.24 14.92 -6.11
CA ILE A 59 -7.39 13.96 -5.42
C ILE A 59 -6.38 14.63 -4.47
N VAL A 60 -6.13 15.94 -4.62
CA VAL A 60 -5.32 16.77 -3.71
C VAL A 60 -6.25 17.38 -2.68
N MET A 61 -6.35 16.79 -1.50
CA MET A 61 -7.37 17.12 -0.50
C MET A 61 -7.15 18.48 0.17
N HIS A 62 -5.89 18.90 0.35
CA HIS A 62 -5.55 20.13 1.04
C HIS A 62 -4.27 20.76 0.48
N THR A 63 -4.19 22.10 0.61
CA THR A 63 -3.03 22.90 0.17
C THR A 63 -2.12 23.30 1.35
N PRO A 64 -0.88 23.76 1.11
CA PRO A 64 -0.04 24.33 2.15
C PRO A 64 -0.69 25.50 2.89
N GLU A 65 -1.46 26.34 2.18
CA GLU A 65 -2.19 27.47 2.75
C GLU A 65 -3.24 27.03 3.78
N TYR A 66 -3.99 25.94 3.49
CA TYR A 66 -4.94 25.36 4.42
C TYR A 66 -4.22 24.96 5.73
N TYR A 67 -3.11 24.23 5.62
CA TYR A 67 -2.37 23.79 6.81
C TYR A 67 -1.83 24.95 7.62
N ARG A 68 -1.32 25.99 6.98
CA ARG A 68 -0.82 27.19 7.66
C ARG A 68 -1.92 27.97 8.36
N LYS A 69 -3.03 28.26 7.67
CA LYS A 69 -4.11 29.12 8.19
C LYS A 69 -5.00 28.40 9.17
N ASP A 70 -5.43 27.18 8.85
CA ASP A 70 -6.48 26.49 9.59
C ASP A 70 -5.92 25.50 10.61
N ARG A 71 -4.66 25.06 10.44
CA ARG A 71 -4.01 24.07 11.30
C ARG A 71 -2.79 24.64 12.06
N GLY A 72 -2.27 25.79 11.68
CA GLY A 72 -1.06 26.37 12.29
C GLY A 72 0.17 25.50 12.08
N ILE A 73 0.27 24.85 10.89
CA ILE A 73 1.38 24.00 10.47
C ILE A 73 2.04 24.63 9.27
N GLU A 74 3.34 24.90 9.35
CA GLU A 74 4.10 25.44 8.21
C GLU A 74 4.54 24.31 7.29
N VAL A 75 4.28 24.42 5.98
CA VAL A 75 4.62 23.39 4.99
C VAL A 75 5.45 23.99 3.87
N PHE A 76 6.66 23.48 3.72
CA PHE A 76 7.59 23.83 2.64
C PHE A 76 7.58 22.75 1.57
N THR A 77 6.91 23.02 0.46
CA THR A 77 6.93 22.17 -0.75
C THR A 77 8.16 22.47 -1.60
N LYS A 78 8.49 21.56 -2.55
CA LYS A 78 9.68 21.67 -3.42
C LYS A 78 10.98 21.90 -2.62
N THR A 79 11.00 21.45 -1.36
CA THR A 79 12.08 21.69 -0.41
C THR A 79 12.56 20.34 0.12
N ARG A 80 13.57 19.79 -0.53
CA ARG A 80 14.19 18.55 -0.10
C ARG A 80 15.00 18.76 1.18
N VAL A 81 14.89 17.84 2.12
CA VAL A 81 15.82 17.76 3.26
C VAL A 81 17.12 17.15 2.76
N GLU A 82 18.20 17.90 2.93
CA GLU A 82 19.55 17.55 2.47
C GLU A 82 20.29 16.69 3.49
N SER A 83 20.15 17.06 4.78
CA SER A 83 20.79 16.34 5.88
C SER A 83 20.04 16.51 7.21
N VAL A 84 20.30 15.57 8.11
CA VAL A 84 19.85 15.60 9.50
C VAL A 84 21.06 15.37 10.40
N ASP A 85 21.28 16.28 11.36
CA ASP A 85 22.24 16.13 12.44
C ASP A 85 21.46 15.91 13.74
N ASP A 86 21.44 14.68 14.23
CA ASP A 86 20.68 14.33 15.44
C ASP A 86 21.43 14.66 16.74
N ALA A 87 22.73 14.85 16.69
CA ALA A 87 23.51 15.34 17.83
C ALA A 87 23.27 16.84 18.07
N ALA A 88 23.31 17.62 17.00
CA ALA A 88 22.98 19.06 17.04
C ALA A 88 21.45 19.33 17.05
N LYS A 89 20.63 18.31 16.81
CA LYS A 89 19.17 18.41 16.61
C LYS A 89 18.79 19.44 15.53
N THR A 90 19.36 19.28 14.35
CA THR A 90 19.11 20.18 13.21
C THR A 90 18.79 19.40 11.94
N VAL A 91 18.01 20.06 11.07
CA VAL A 91 17.70 19.63 9.71
C VAL A 91 18.14 20.71 8.75
N THR A 92 18.87 20.34 7.69
CA THR A 92 19.19 21.26 6.58
C THR A 92 18.23 21.01 5.45
N ALA A 93 17.52 22.05 5.01
CA ALA A 93 16.55 22.01 3.94
C ALA A 93 16.54 23.32 3.15
N GLY A 94 16.63 23.25 1.81
CA GLY A 94 16.71 24.43 0.95
C GLY A 94 17.88 25.36 1.31
N GLY A 95 19.02 24.79 1.68
CA GLY A 95 20.23 25.55 2.06
C GLY A 95 20.13 26.26 3.42
N LYS A 96 19.08 26.02 4.22
CA LYS A 96 18.89 26.61 5.57
C LYS A 96 18.86 25.53 6.64
N THR A 97 19.34 25.86 7.83
CA THR A 97 19.35 24.98 9.00
C THR A 97 18.21 25.32 9.96
N TYR A 98 17.45 24.30 10.37
CA TYR A 98 16.31 24.39 11.26
C TYR A 98 16.55 23.52 12.49
N SER A 99 16.39 24.05 13.69
CA SER A 99 16.48 23.28 14.93
C SER A 99 15.17 22.59 15.26
N TYR A 100 15.25 21.41 15.91
CA TYR A 100 14.08 20.68 16.37
C TYR A 100 14.26 20.10 17.79
N ASP A 101 13.15 19.91 18.50
CA ASP A 101 13.08 19.13 19.73
C ASP A 101 12.69 17.68 19.44
N SER A 102 11.82 17.48 18.42
CA SER A 102 11.42 16.15 17.93
C SER A 102 11.36 16.14 16.39
N LEU A 103 11.73 15.00 15.81
CA LEU A 103 11.76 14.78 14.37
C LEU A 103 10.88 13.60 14.00
N VAL A 104 10.04 13.76 12.96
CA VAL A 104 9.29 12.65 12.34
C VAL A 104 9.81 12.45 10.93
N ILE A 105 10.29 11.24 10.60
CA ILE A 105 10.74 10.87 9.26
C ILE A 105 9.64 10.04 8.62
N ALA A 106 8.98 10.59 7.60
CA ALA A 106 7.86 10.00 6.88
C ALA A 106 8.07 10.05 5.35
N THR A 107 9.30 9.74 4.92
CA THR A 107 9.76 9.82 3.53
C THR A 107 9.22 8.71 2.63
N GLY A 108 8.45 7.77 3.17
CA GLY A 108 7.74 6.73 2.43
C GLY A 108 8.66 5.81 1.62
N GLY A 109 8.27 5.54 0.38
CA GLY A 109 9.02 4.67 -0.52
C GLY A 109 9.14 5.22 -1.93
N LYS A 110 10.11 4.68 -2.68
CA LYS A 110 10.37 4.96 -4.09
C LYS A 110 9.96 3.76 -4.93
N VAL A 111 9.43 3.99 -6.13
CA VAL A 111 9.14 2.90 -7.07
C VAL A 111 10.47 2.27 -7.50
N PHE A 112 10.51 0.95 -7.48
CA PHE A 112 11.66 0.21 -7.97
C PHE A 112 11.60 0.15 -9.50
N VAL A 113 12.61 0.69 -10.16
CA VAL A 113 12.82 0.52 -11.61
C VAL A 113 13.94 -0.51 -11.79
N PRO A 114 13.70 -1.60 -12.54
CA PRO A 114 14.77 -2.57 -12.81
C PRO A 114 15.93 -1.88 -13.55
N PRO A 115 17.19 -2.21 -13.26
CA PRO A 115 18.36 -1.67 -13.97
C PRO A 115 18.53 -2.37 -15.33
N ILE A 116 17.65 -2.05 -16.28
CA ILE A 116 17.62 -2.62 -17.62
C ILE A 116 17.89 -1.54 -18.67
N PRO A 117 18.38 -1.91 -19.87
CA PRO A 117 18.60 -0.97 -20.97
C PRO A 117 17.32 -0.22 -21.34
N GLY A 118 17.41 1.08 -21.55
CA GLY A 118 16.34 1.94 -22.02
C GLY A 118 15.29 2.33 -20.97
N ALA A 119 15.50 2.00 -19.69
CA ALA A 119 14.59 2.39 -18.62
C ALA A 119 14.48 3.92 -18.41
N ASP A 120 15.39 4.69 -19.00
CA ASP A 120 15.47 6.14 -18.96
C ASP A 120 14.97 6.83 -20.25
N LEU A 121 14.48 6.08 -21.23
CA LEU A 121 13.93 6.63 -22.46
C LEU A 121 12.70 7.51 -22.19
N LYS A 122 12.46 8.49 -23.06
CA LYS A 122 11.23 9.30 -23.03
C LYS A 122 9.99 8.39 -23.13
N ASN A 123 8.94 8.75 -22.40
CA ASN A 123 7.69 7.97 -22.25
C ASN A 123 7.86 6.62 -21.53
N VAL A 124 8.92 6.48 -20.75
CA VAL A 124 9.04 5.45 -19.72
C VAL A 124 8.76 6.11 -18.38
N PHE A 125 7.79 5.59 -17.63
CA PHE A 125 7.28 6.22 -16.43
C PHE A 125 7.27 5.26 -15.25
N VAL A 126 7.17 5.86 -14.06
CA VAL A 126 6.69 5.25 -12.83
C VAL A 126 5.39 5.95 -12.42
N VAL A 127 4.62 5.36 -11.50
CA VAL A 127 3.41 5.98 -10.96
C VAL A 127 3.50 6.04 -9.44
N ARG A 128 3.65 7.24 -8.90
CA ARG A 128 3.73 7.48 -7.46
C ARG A 128 3.16 8.84 -7.05
N THR A 129 3.43 9.88 -7.84
CA THR A 129 3.06 11.27 -7.53
C THR A 129 2.02 11.80 -8.50
N VAL A 130 1.33 12.89 -8.11
CA VAL A 130 0.40 13.61 -8.99
C VAL A 130 1.11 14.04 -10.28
N ARG A 131 2.37 14.48 -10.18
CA ARG A 131 3.19 14.85 -11.34
C ARG A 131 3.41 13.67 -12.28
N ASP A 132 3.72 12.46 -11.75
CA ASP A 132 3.86 11.26 -12.57
C ASP A 132 2.56 10.97 -13.32
N GLY A 133 1.43 11.04 -12.64
CA GLY A 133 0.12 10.82 -13.25
C GLY A 133 -0.19 11.83 -14.38
N LYS A 134 0.06 13.12 -14.15
CA LYS A 134 -0.10 14.18 -15.18
C LYS A 134 0.82 13.94 -16.39
N ASN A 135 2.06 13.54 -16.15
CA ASN A 135 3.02 13.23 -17.23
C ASN A 135 2.58 11.99 -18.04
N ILE A 136 2.11 10.94 -17.36
CA ILE A 136 1.53 9.76 -18.01
C ILE A 136 0.33 10.17 -18.86
N GLN A 137 -0.63 10.90 -18.29
CA GLN A 137 -1.84 11.34 -19.02
C GLN A 137 -1.49 12.14 -20.28
N ALA A 138 -0.55 13.08 -20.20
CA ALA A 138 -0.09 13.84 -21.36
C ALA A 138 0.59 12.96 -22.42
N ALA A 139 1.37 11.95 -21.99
CA ALA A 139 2.08 11.07 -22.92
C ALA A 139 1.14 10.06 -23.62
N LEU A 140 -0.05 9.82 -23.10
CA LEU A 140 -1.06 8.94 -23.69
C LEU A 140 -1.79 9.55 -24.88
N GLU A 141 -1.64 10.86 -25.14
CA GLU A 141 -2.22 11.51 -26.30
C GLU A 141 -1.64 10.95 -27.61
N GLY A 142 -2.51 10.46 -28.48
CA GLY A 142 -2.11 9.83 -29.74
C GLY A 142 -1.45 8.44 -29.61
N VAL A 143 -1.36 7.88 -28.40
CA VAL A 143 -0.81 6.53 -28.15
C VAL A 143 -1.96 5.52 -28.05
N SER A 144 -1.83 4.41 -28.80
CA SER A 144 -2.78 3.27 -28.76
C SER A 144 -2.31 2.16 -27.84
N ASP A 145 -1.03 1.83 -27.86
CA ASP A 145 -0.45 0.65 -27.22
C ASP A 145 0.40 1.05 -26.00
N VAL A 146 0.09 0.44 -24.85
CA VAL A 146 0.75 0.70 -23.57
C VAL A 146 1.22 -0.61 -22.96
N VAL A 147 2.45 -0.64 -22.47
CA VAL A 147 2.98 -1.76 -21.70
C VAL A 147 3.13 -1.35 -20.24
N ILE A 148 2.71 -2.24 -19.33
CA ILE A 148 2.89 -2.11 -17.89
C ILE A 148 3.80 -3.24 -17.41
N GLY A 149 4.88 -2.90 -16.72
CA GLY A 149 5.77 -3.84 -16.06
C GLY A 149 5.35 -4.02 -14.60
N GLY A 150 4.81 -5.20 -14.27
CA GLY A 150 4.33 -5.59 -12.95
C GLY A 150 2.80 -5.70 -12.85
N ALA A 151 2.33 -6.88 -12.44
CA ALA A 151 0.92 -7.21 -12.24
C ALA A 151 0.50 -7.15 -10.75
N GLY A 152 1.10 -6.26 -9.96
CA GLY A 152 0.63 -5.92 -8.62
C GLY A 152 -0.65 -5.07 -8.67
N VAL A 153 -1.23 -4.76 -7.50
CA VAL A 153 -2.49 -3.99 -7.39
C VAL A 153 -2.44 -2.70 -8.22
N ILE A 154 -1.40 -1.88 -8.08
CA ILE A 154 -1.24 -0.61 -8.80
C ILE A 154 -1.19 -0.84 -10.32
N GLY A 155 -0.45 -1.87 -10.76
CA GLY A 155 -0.35 -2.20 -12.19
C GLY A 155 -1.68 -2.62 -12.79
N LEU A 156 -2.48 -3.40 -12.05
CA LEU A 156 -3.80 -3.85 -12.50
C LEU A 156 -4.84 -2.72 -12.48
N GLU A 157 -4.87 -1.86 -11.45
CA GLU A 157 -5.73 -0.68 -11.42
C GLU A 157 -5.45 0.24 -12.61
N LEU A 158 -4.16 0.47 -12.89
CA LEU A 158 -3.74 1.28 -14.02
C LEU A 158 -4.09 0.63 -15.37
N ALA A 159 -3.91 -0.70 -15.49
CA ALA A 159 -4.27 -1.45 -16.69
C ALA A 159 -5.77 -1.31 -17.02
N VAL A 160 -6.62 -1.38 -15.99
CA VAL A 160 -8.07 -1.16 -16.13
C VAL A 160 -8.36 0.27 -16.58
N SER A 161 -7.78 1.27 -15.91
CA SER A 161 -7.99 2.68 -16.26
C SER A 161 -7.59 2.97 -17.71
N LEU A 162 -6.44 2.47 -18.15
CA LEU A 162 -5.96 2.62 -19.53
C LEU A 162 -6.85 1.87 -20.53
N ARG A 163 -7.34 0.69 -20.17
CA ARG A 163 -8.26 -0.07 -21.01
C ARG A 163 -9.60 0.66 -21.17
N ASN A 164 -10.12 1.28 -20.12
CA ASN A 164 -11.32 2.11 -20.16
C ASN A 164 -11.14 3.34 -21.06
N MET A 165 -9.93 3.89 -21.16
CA MET A 165 -9.56 4.95 -22.12
C MET A 165 -9.41 4.44 -23.56
N GLY A 166 -9.70 3.17 -23.85
CA GLY A 166 -9.62 2.56 -25.18
C GLY A 166 -8.20 2.18 -25.60
N LYS A 167 -7.22 2.17 -24.67
CA LYS A 167 -5.85 1.74 -24.97
C LYS A 167 -5.77 0.21 -25.08
N LYS A 168 -4.87 -0.27 -25.90
CA LYS A 168 -4.44 -1.67 -25.91
C LYS A 168 -3.37 -1.82 -24.84
N VAL A 169 -3.62 -2.69 -23.86
CA VAL A 169 -2.78 -2.81 -22.67
C VAL A 169 -2.20 -4.20 -22.59
N THR A 170 -0.87 -4.28 -22.49
CA THR A 170 -0.13 -5.51 -22.19
C THR A 170 0.55 -5.38 -20.83
N VAL A 171 0.25 -6.29 -19.91
CA VAL A 171 0.87 -6.37 -18.59
C VAL A 171 1.91 -7.46 -18.57
N ILE A 172 3.16 -7.13 -18.28
CA ILE A 172 4.29 -8.05 -18.21
C ILE A 172 4.64 -8.30 -16.74
N GLU A 173 4.61 -9.57 -16.31
CA GLU A 173 4.87 -9.97 -14.93
C GLU A 173 5.93 -11.08 -14.88
N MET A 174 6.95 -10.88 -14.03
CA MET A 174 8.02 -11.86 -13.86
C MET A 174 7.60 -13.13 -13.11
N MET A 175 6.57 -13.01 -12.28
CA MET A 175 5.99 -14.15 -11.56
C MET A 175 4.96 -14.88 -12.42
N ASP A 176 4.46 -16.02 -11.93
CA ASP A 176 3.51 -16.87 -12.64
C ASP A 176 2.03 -16.55 -12.33
N GLN A 177 1.78 -15.45 -11.61
CA GLN A 177 0.44 -14.99 -11.24
C GLN A 177 0.36 -13.47 -11.11
N VAL A 178 -0.85 -12.91 -11.21
CA VAL A 178 -1.13 -11.52 -10.85
C VAL A 178 -1.19 -11.37 -9.32
N ILE A 179 -1.08 -10.12 -8.81
CA ILE A 179 -1.02 -9.80 -7.38
C ILE A 179 -0.15 -10.79 -6.58
N PRO A 180 1.08 -11.09 -7.07
CA PRO A 180 1.94 -12.08 -6.47
C PRO A 180 2.31 -11.64 -5.05
N ARG A 181 2.51 -12.42 -4.08
CA ARG A 181 2.81 -12.15 -2.66
C ARG A 181 1.60 -11.91 -1.76
N ILE A 182 0.52 -11.28 -2.22
CA ILE A 182 -0.61 -10.91 -1.35
C ILE A 182 -1.88 -11.70 -1.65
N ALA A 183 -1.93 -12.45 -2.76
CA ALA A 183 -3.01 -13.37 -3.07
C ALA A 183 -2.45 -14.76 -3.41
N ASP A 184 -3.22 -15.79 -3.08
CA ASP A 184 -2.92 -17.16 -3.51
C ASP A 184 -3.25 -17.33 -4.97
N LYS A 185 -2.58 -18.30 -5.61
CA LYS A 185 -2.66 -18.50 -7.06
C LYS A 185 -4.09 -18.74 -7.57
N ASP A 186 -4.87 -19.49 -6.84
CA ASP A 186 -6.25 -19.82 -7.18
C ASP A 186 -7.21 -18.63 -7.05
N MET A 187 -6.90 -17.66 -6.16
CA MET A 187 -7.63 -16.39 -6.02
C MET A 187 -7.17 -15.39 -7.08
N ALA A 188 -5.88 -15.29 -7.33
CA ALA A 188 -5.28 -14.45 -8.35
C ALA A 188 -5.76 -14.81 -9.77
N GLU A 189 -5.99 -16.10 -10.04
CA GLU A 189 -6.48 -16.59 -11.34
C GLU A 189 -7.89 -16.10 -11.67
N ILE A 190 -8.75 -15.91 -10.65
CA ILE A 190 -10.09 -15.32 -10.85
C ILE A 190 -9.94 -13.88 -11.38
N VAL A 191 -9.04 -13.12 -10.77
CA VAL A 191 -8.78 -11.72 -11.17
C VAL A 191 -8.17 -11.68 -12.58
N ARG A 192 -7.17 -12.53 -12.86
CA ARG A 192 -6.50 -12.57 -14.16
C ARG A 192 -7.49 -12.84 -15.30
N LYS A 193 -8.29 -13.94 -15.18
CA LYS A 193 -9.30 -14.29 -16.19
C LYS A 193 -10.29 -13.18 -16.44
N HIS A 194 -10.80 -12.57 -15.36
CA HIS A 194 -11.74 -11.45 -15.46
C HIS A 194 -11.15 -10.27 -16.25
N LEU A 195 -9.86 -9.97 -16.07
CA LEU A 195 -9.20 -8.88 -16.81
C LEU A 195 -8.85 -9.27 -18.26
N GLU A 196 -8.53 -10.53 -18.52
CA GLU A 196 -8.38 -11.05 -19.89
C GLU A 196 -9.69 -10.94 -20.69
N ASP A 197 -10.83 -11.27 -20.07
CA ASP A 197 -12.15 -11.08 -20.67
C ASP A 197 -12.48 -9.62 -20.98
N LYS A 198 -11.86 -8.67 -20.25
CA LYS A 198 -11.92 -7.22 -20.54
C LYS A 198 -10.91 -6.78 -21.61
N GLY A 199 -10.11 -7.70 -22.17
CA GLY A 199 -9.16 -7.44 -23.24
C GLY A 199 -7.82 -6.86 -22.79
N ILE A 200 -7.39 -7.13 -21.55
CA ILE A 200 -6.03 -6.88 -21.09
C ILE A 200 -5.18 -8.13 -21.39
N GLU A 201 -4.06 -7.94 -22.07
CA GLU A 201 -3.11 -9.00 -22.37
C GLU A 201 -2.12 -9.19 -21.21
N PHE A 202 -1.86 -10.45 -20.82
CA PHE A 202 -0.88 -10.80 -19.80
C PHE A 202 0.27 -11.63 -20.37
N VAL A 203 1.50 -11.22 -20.03
CA VAL A 203 2.74 -11.95 -20.34
C VAL A 203 3.36 -12.35 -18.99
N MET A 204 3.09 -13.59 -18.58
CA MET A 204 3.50 -14.10 -17.27
C MET A 204 4.85 -14.82 -17.33
N LYS A 205 5.53 -14.99 -16.18
CA LYS A 205 6.88 -15.59 -16.07
C LYS A 205 7.92 -14.89 -16.95
N ALA A 206 7.75 -13.61 -17.18
CA ALA A 206 8.52 -12.83 -18.12
C ALA A 206 9.02 -11.54 -17.46
N PRO A 207 10.27 -11.47 -16.99
CA PRO A 207 10.85 -10.20 -16.60
C PRO A 207 11.00 -9.31 -17.84
N VAL A 208 10.76 -8.01 -17.67
CA VAL A 208 11.13 -7.01 -18.69
C VAL A 208 12.65 -7.03 -18.83
N GLN A 209 13.14 -7.26 -20.05
CA GLN A 209 14.57 -7.40 -20.36
C GLN A 209 15.20 -6.09 -20.86
N SER A 210 14.45 -5.34 -21.67
CA SER A 210 14.87 -4.01 -22.16
C SER A 210 13.65 -3.20 -22.58
N VAL A 211 13.82 -1.89 -22.59
CA VAL A 211 12.93 -0.94 -23.28
C VAL A 211 13.68 -0.43 -24.49
N ASN A 212 13.07 -0.49 -25.67
CA ASN A 212 13.72 -0.19 -26.94
C ASN A 212 13.15 1.08 -27.54
N GLY A 213 13.98 1.80 -28.30
CA GLY A 213 13.59 3.01 -29.03
C GLY A 213 14.74 3.94 -29.30
N ASP A 214 14.52 4.94 -30.14
CA ASP A 214 15.47 6.01 -30.42
C ASP A 214 15.00 7.28 -29.67
N GLY A 215 15.63 7.56 -28.52
CA GLY A 215 15.29 8.67 -27.64
C GLY A 215 13.90 8.58 -26.96
N LYS A 216 12.96 7.77 -27.47
CA LYS A 216 11.61 7.54 -26.98
C LYS A 216 11.25 6.07 -27.11
N VAL A 217 10.49 5.52 -26.17
CA VAL A 217 10.05 4.11 -26.23
C VAL A 217 9.25 3.82 -27.50
N SER A 218 9.55 2.68 -28.12
CA SER A 218 8.79 2.12 -29.25
C SER A 218 8.38 0.66 -29.04
N SER A 219 9.11 -0.08 -28.20
CA SER A 219 8.76 -1.44 -27.80
C SER A 219 9.41 -1.82 -26.46
N VAL A 220 8.95 -2.93 -25.91
CA VAL A 220 9.52 -3.57 -24.70
C VAL A 220 9.85 -5.01 -25.04
N THR A 221 11.04 -5.49 -24.66
CA THR A 221 11.43 -6.90 -24.81
C THR A 221 11.15 -7.66 -23.51
N ALA A 222 10.42 -8.76 -23.62
CA ALA A 222 10.18 -9.71 -22.54
C ALA A 222 10.02 -11.12 -23.10
N ALA A 223 10.52 -12.14 -22.39
CA ALA A 223 10.50 -13.54 -22.86
C ALA A 223 11.03 -13.74 -24.29
N GLY A 224 12.00 -12.94 -24.71
CA GLY A 224 12.59 -12.98 -26.05
C GLY A 224 11.69 -12.46 -27.18
N LYS A 225 10.57 -11.78 -26.85
CA LYS A 225 9.66 -11.16 -27.82
C LYS A 225 9.61 -9.66 -27.61
N GLU A 226 9.31 -8.93 -28.67
CA GLU A 226 9.05 -7.47 -28.60
C GLU A 226 7.55 -7.20 -28.53
N TYR A 227 7.18 -6.27 -27.65
CA TYR A 227 5.83 -5.76 -27.46
C TYR A 227 5.83 -4.29 -27.84
N PRO A 228 5.26 -3.89 -28.99
CA PRO A 228 5.19 -2.50 -29.41
C PRO A 228 4.41 -1.64 -28.40
N CYS A 229 4.91 -0.45 -28.09
CA CYS A 229 4.21 0.51 -27.22
C CYS A 229 4.73 1.94 -27.41
N GLY A 230 3.86 2.92 -27.25
CA GLY A 230 4.22 4.33 -27.19
C GLY A 230 4.45 4.87 -25.78
N VAL A 231 4.06 4.07 -24.76
CA VAL A 231 4.24 4.38 -23.33
C VAL A 231 4.56 3.07 -22.60
N MET A 232 5.57 3.12 -21.72
CA MET A 232 5.92 2.07 -20.77
C MET A 232 5.77 2.59 -19.35
N ILE A 233 5.13 1.81 -18.45
CA ILE A 233 4.95 2.20 -17.05
C ILE A 233 5.45 1.07 -16.14
N PHE A 234 6.41 1.37 -15.26
CA PHE A 234 6.88 0.44 -14.25
C PHE A 234 5.98 0.51 -13.00
N ALA A 235 5.31 -0.59 -12.69
CA ALA A 235 4.55 -0.85 -11.47
C ALA A 235 5.15 -2.03 -10.67
N THR A 236 6.47 -2.10 -10.62
CA THR A 236 7.30 -3.21 -10.14
C THR A 236 7.47 -3.25 -8.62
N GLY A 237 6.66 -2.46 -7.90
CA GLY A 237 6.64 -2.39 -6.44
C GLY A 237 7.44 -1.21 -5.88
N ILE A 238 7.35 -1.06 -4.56
CA ILE A 238 7.91 0.07 -3.82
C ILE A 238 9.02 -0.45 -2.89
N ARG A 239 10.11 0.32 -2.78
CA ARG A 239 11.16 0.13 -1.78
C ARG A 239 11.18 1.30 -0.83
N ALA A 240 11.43 1.04 0.45
CA ALA A 240 11.56 2.07 1.48
C ALA A 240 12.59 3.14 1.08
N ASN A 241 12.27 4.41 1.31
CA ASN A 241 13.23 5.50 1.14
C ASN A 241 14.13 5.57 2.37
N LEU A 242 15.31 4.99 2.26
CA LEU A 242 16.27 4.83 3.35
C LEU A 242 17.41 5.86 3.34
N ASP A 243 17.34 6.91 2.52
CA ASP A 243 18.44 7.88 2.39
C ASP A 243 18.79 8.51 3.77
N ILE A 244 17.80 9.13 4.43
CA ILE A 244 17.96 9.72 5.76
C ILE A 244 18.19 8.67 6.86
N PRO A 245 17.40 7.57 6.96
CA PRO A 245 17.65 6.53 7.94
C PRO A 245 19.07 5.96 7.91
N LYS A 246 19.61 5.69 6.71
CA LYS A 246 21.00 5.20 6.55
C LYS A 246 22.04 6.24 6.96
N ALA A 247 21.85 7.50 6.59
CA ALA A 247 22.74 8.60 6.98
C ALA A 247 22.80 8.77 8.51
N LEU A 248 21.67 8.53 9.20
CA LEU A 248 21.58 8.53 10.66
C LEU A 248 22.08 7.23 11.31
N GLY A 249 22.48 6.21 10.53
CA GLY A 249 22.92 4.91 11.02
C GLY A 249 21.83 4.12 11.78
N LEU A 250 20.56 4.29 11.39
CA LEU A 250 19.45 3.57 12.00
C LEU A 250 19.43 2.10 11.57
N ASP A 251 18.95 1.25 12.45
CA ASP A 251 18.90 -0.20 12.23
C ASP A 251 17.87 -0.55 11.15
N ILE A 252 18.32 -1.24 10.10
CA ILE A 252 17.52 -1.74 9.00
C ILE A 252 17.30 -3.24 9.18
N GLY A 253 16.03 -3.66 9.12
CA GLY A 253 15.65 -5.06 9.24
C GLY A 253 15.79 -5.85 7.95
N GLN A 254 15.57 -7.17 8.04
CA GLN A 254 15.64 -8.09 6.89
C GLN A 254 14.62 -7.77 5.79
N LEU A 255 13.52 -7.07 6.12
CA LEU A 255 12.52 -6.62 5.15
C LEU A 255 12.98 -5.40 4.33
N GLY A 256 14.19 -4.87 4.58
CA GLY A 256 14.69 -3.67 3.92
C GLY A 256 14.01 -2.38 4.39
N THR A 257 13.47 -2.37 5.60
CA THR A 257 12.77 -1.26 6.23
C THR A 257 13.37 -0.98 7.61
N VAL A 258 13.11 0.22 8.17
CA VAL A 258 13.67 0.63 9.47
C VAL A 258 12.98 -0.11 10.60
N ILE A 259 13.79 -0.63 11.54
CA ILE A 259 13.29 -1.26 12.78
C ILE A 259 12.84 -0.16 13.73
N VAL A 260 11.58 -0.24 14.17
CA VAL A 260 11.01 0.72 15.13
C VAL A 260 10.35 -0.01 16.30
N SER A 261 10.29 0.67 17.44
CA SER A 261 9.51 0.24 18.60
C SER A 261 8.00 0.42 18.38
N PRO A 262 7.14 -0.12 19.23
CA PRO A 262 5.70 0.19 19.19
C PRO A 262 5.38 1.70 19.30
N THR A 263 6.27 2.50 19.91
CA THR A 263 6.13 3.97 19.95
C THR A 263 6.64 4.67 18.69
N LEU A 264 7.07 3.89 17.67
CA LEU A 264 7.62 4.35 16.39
C LEU A 264 8.97 5.10 16.50
N GLN A 265 9.68 4.89 17.60
CA GLN A 265 11.08 5.32 17.73
C GLN A 265 12.00 4.28 17.06
N PRO A 266 12.99 4.72 16.27
CA PRO A 266 13.95 3.81 15.64
C PRO A 266 14.99 3.31 16.63
N TYR A 267 15.69 2.25 16.21
CA TYR A 267 16.86 1.77 16.90
C TYR A 267 18.13 2.15 16.12
N ARG A 268 19.22 2.32 16.89
CA ARG A 268 20.60 2.45 16.38
C ARG A 268 21.48 1.53 17.21
N ARG A 269 22.07 0.53 16.57
CA ARG A 269 22.87 -0.51 17.25
C ARG A 269 22.12 -1.16 18.41
N GLY A 270 20.84 -1.46 18.18
CA GLY A 270 19.95 -2.07 19.18
C GLY A 270 19.46 -1.16 20.31
N ARG A 271 19.77 0.14 20.28
CA ARG A 271 19.32 1.12 21.28
C ARG A 271 18.33 2.11 20.69
N LEU A 272 17.28 2.42 21.42
CA LEU A 272 16.29 3.43 21.01
C LEU A 272 16.94 4.80 20.82
N VAL A 273 16.55 5.49 19.75
CA VAL A 273 16.99 6.86 19.48
C VAL A 273 15.91 7.83 19.97
N PRO A 274 16.16 8.60 21.03
CA PRO A 274 15.15 9.49 21.60
C PRO A 274 14.88 10.70 20.70
N GLY A 275 13.62 11.16 20.66
CA GLY A 275 13.22 12.36 19.95
C GLY A 275 13.09 12.20 18.42
N ILE A 276 13.36 11.03 17.87
CA ILE A 276 13.15 10.68 16.46
C ILE A 276 12.06 9.62 16.35
N TYR A 277 11.13 9.80 15.41
CA TYR A 277 10.03 8.90 15.14
C TYR A 277 9.95 8.64 13.63
N LEU A 278 9.51 7.45 13.23
CA LEU A 278 9.35 7.11 11.83
C LEU A 278 7.94 6.56 11.56
N ALA A 279 7.39 6.85 10.36
CA ALA A 279 6.06 6.39 9.99
C ALA A 279 5.90 6.24 8.47
N GLY A 280 5.04 5.32 8.03
CA GLY A 280 4.74 5.05 6.62
C GLY A 280 5.55 3.89 6.04
N ASP A 281 5.67 3.85 4.72
CA ASP A 281 6.20 2.71 3.96
C ASP A 281 7.67 2.34 4.29
N LEU A 282 8.38 3.22 4.99
CA LEU A 282 9.80 3.00 5.33
C LEU A 282 10.01 2.18 6.61
N VAL A 283 8.97 1.88 7.39
CA VAL A 283 9.11 1.14 8.66
C VAL A 283 8.57 -0.27 8.57
N GLN A 284 9.14 -1.16 9.37
CA GLN A 284 8.52 -2.44 9.71
C GLN A 284 7.82 -2.33 11.06
N CYS A 285 6.85 -3.22 11.27
CA CYS A 285 6.08 -3.31 12.50
C CYS A 285 5.88 -4.76 12.91
N GLU A 286 5.41 -4.98 14.12
CA GLU A 286 5.12 -6.30 14.64
C GLU A 286 3.92 -6.92 13.89
N SER A 287 4.03 -8.19 13.53
CA SER A 287 2.93 -8.94 12.92
C SER A 287 1.94 -9.42 13.98
N ALA A 288 0.65 -9.26 13.71
CA ALA A 288 -0.42 -9.83 14.53
C ALA A 288 -0.65 -11.32 14.28
N VAL A 289 -0.01 -11.88 13.26
CA VAL A 289 -0.31 -13.24 12.75
C VAL A 289 0.76 -14.25 13.12
N MET A 290 2.02 -13.81 13.12
CA MET A 290 3.18 -14.66 13.35
C MET A 290 4.24 -13.92 14.17
N PRO A 291 5.12 -14.64 14.90
CA PRO A 291 6.26 -13.99 15.55
C PRO A 291 7.15 -13.28 14.53
N GLY A 292 7.50 -12.03 14.81
CA GLY A 292 8.42 -11.25 13.99
C GLY A 292 7.80 -10.02 13.34
N ALA A 293 8.56 -9.44 12.43
CA ALA A 293 8.20 -8.19 11.77
C ALA A 293 7.48 -8.42 10.44
N THR A 294 6.58 -7.49 10.11
CA THR A 294 5.95 -7.35 8.80
C THR A 294 6.11 -5.92 8.30
N SER A 295 5.92 -5.71 7.01
CA SER A 295 5.87 -4.37 6.42
C SER A 295 4.47 -4.12 5.86
N SER A 296 3.81 -3.10 6.37
CA SER A 296 2.49 -2.69 5.91
C SER A 296 2.61 -1.38 5.11
N GLN A 297 2.79 -1.51 3.80
CA GLN A 297 2.88 -0.37 2.86
C GLN A 297 1.49 0.06 2.40
N LEU A 298 0.61 0.34 3.36
CA LEU A 298 -0.79 0.72 3.16
C LEU A 298 -1.07 2.13 3.67
N GLY A 299 -1.91 2.87 2.96
CA GLY A 299 -2.32 4.22 3.37
C GLY A 299 -2.98 4.26 4.76
N SER A 300 -3.83 3.27 5.08
CA SER A 300 -4.48 3.13 6.40
C SER A 300 -3.47 2.91 7.53
N SER A 301 -2.45 2.08 7.31
CA SER A 301 -1.35 1.88 8.26
C SER A 301 -0.50 3.15 8.40
N ALA A 302 -0.20 3.82 7.30
CA ALA A 302 0.55 5.08 7.30
C ALA A 302 -0.15 6.17 8.11
N VAL A 303 -1.48 6.30 8.01
CA VAL A 303 -2.30 7.21 8.82
C VAL A 303 -2.19 6.86 10.31
N LYS A 304 -2.43 5.60 10.68
CA LYS A 304 -2.32 5.15 12.08
C LYS A 304 -0.92 5.37 12.66
N GLN A 305 0.12 5.06 11.89
CA GLN A 305 1.51 5.32 12.27
C GLN A 305 1.77 6.82 12.41
N GLY A 306 1.26 7.64 11.49
CA GLY A 306 1.35 9.10 11.58
C GLY A 306 0.73 9.66 12.86
N LEU A 307 -0.47 9.19 13.23
CA LEU A 307 -1.13 9.55 14.50
C LEU A 307 -0.23 9.25 15.71
N VAL A 308 0.34 8.05 15.77
CA VAL A 308 1.20 7.62 16.88
C VAL A 308 2.50 8.43 16.90
N ALA A 309 3.19 8.56 15.76
CA ALA A 309 4.45 9.28 15.65
C ALA A 309 4.27 10.77 16.01
N GLY A 310 3.22 11.41 15.50
CA GLY A 310 2.93 12.83 15.79
C GLY A 310 2.60 13.09 17.25
N ARG A 311 1.74 12.26 17.86
CA ARG A 311 1.42 12.35 19.29
C ARG A 311 2.65 12.17 20.18
N ASN A 312 3.50 11.19 19.85
CA ASN A 312 4.72 10.92 20.59
C ASN A 312 5.76 12.05 20.41
N ALA A 313 5.87 12.58 19.20
CA ALA A 313 6.70 13.76 18.94
C ALA A 313 6.26 14.99 19.73
N ALA A 314 4.96 15.16 19.96
CA ALA A 314 4.40 16.27 20.73
C ALA A 314 4.56 16.13 22.26
N GLY A 315 4.56 14.89 22.80
CA GLY A 315 4.77 14.64 24.24
C GLY A 315 3.94 13.47 24.80
N CYS A 316 4.07 13.26 26.09
CA CYS A 316 3.40 12.20 26.85
C CYS A 316 1.89 12.48 27.09
N PRO A 317 1.07 11.42 27.36
CA PRO A 317 1.43 10.00 27.45
C PRO A 317 1.75 9.39 26.10
N PRO A 318 2.62 8.35 26.06
CA PRO A 318 2.99 7.70 24.81
C PRO A 318 1.82 6.95 24.18
N SER A 319 1.74 7.01 22.86
CA SER A 319 0.86 6.21 22.02
C SER A 319 1.65 5.03 21.43
N VAL A 320 0.97 3.94 21.08
CA VAL A 320 1.60 2.75 20.49
C VAL A 320 0.90 2.35 19.19
N PHE A 321 1.66 1.71 18.31
CA PHE A 321 1.20 1.16 17.04
C PHE A 321 1.55 -0.33 16.95
N GLY A 322 0.66 -1.10 16.36
CA GLY A 322 0.84 -2.53 16.13
C GLY A 322 0.21 -3.38 17.24
N PRO A 323 0.31 -4.71 17.12
CA PRO A 323 0.69 -5.45 15.92
C PRO A 323 -0.37 -5.37 14.80
N VAL A 324 0.01 -5.74 13.54
CA VAL A 324 -0.85 -5.57 12.36
C VAL A 324 -1.06 -6.87 11.58
N ALA A 325 -2.27 -7.02 11.00
CA ALA A 325 -2.58 -8.06 10.01
C ALA A 325 -2.64 -7.51 8.57
N SER A 326 -2.36 -6.22 8.36
CA SER A 326 -2.25 -5.54 7.07
C SER A 326 -3.44 -5.76 6.13
N PRO A 327 -4.70 -5.46 6.54
CA PRO A 327 -5.85 -5.59 5.67
C PRO A 327 -5.76 -4.62 4.48
N TRP A 328 -6.10 -5.12 3.30
CA TRP A 328 -6.13 -4.34 2.08
C TRP A 328 -7.37 -4.69 1.24
N VAL A 329 -7.83 -3.74 0.47
CA VAL A 329 -8.87 -3.89 -0.55
C VAL A 329 -8.55 -2.99 -1.74
N SER A 330 -8.85 -3.47 -2.93
CA SER A 330 -8.75 -2.72 -4.18
C SER A 330 -9.93 -3.02 -5.08
N VAL A 331 -10.29 -2.07 -5.93
CA VAL A 331 -11.27 -2.26 -7.00
C VAL A 331 -10.52 -2.39 -8.32
N ILE A 332 -10.46 -3.63 -8.83
CA ILE A 332 -9.76 -3.97 -10.06
C ILE A 332 -10.81 -4.31 -11.13
N GLY A 333 -11.08 -3.35 -11.99
CA GLY A 333 -12.24 -3.40 -12.88
C GLY A 333 -13.54 -3.18 -12.10
N ASP A 334 -14.36 -4.19 -12.07
CA ASP A 334 -15.62 -4.27 -11.30
C ASP A 334 -15.54 -5.34 -10.20
N LEU A 335 -14.34 -5.88 -9.93
CA LEU A 335 -14.09 -6.77 -8.81
C LEU A 335 -13.48 -6.01 -7.62
N GLN A 336 -14.03 -6.24 -6.44
CA GLN A 336 -13.40 -5.95 -5.18
C GLN A 336 -12.49 -7.11 -4.80
N VAL A 337 -11.20 -6.87 -4.70
CA VAL A 337 -10.19 -7.85 -4.32
C VAL A 337 -9.62 -7.43 -2.98
N ALA A 338 -9.69 -8.30 -1.99
CA ALA A 338 -9.28 -7.97 -0.62
C ALA A 338 -8.47 -9.10 0.01
N GLY A 339 -7.64 -8.75 0.97
CA GLY A 339 -6.87 -9.73 1.75
C GLY A 339 -6.42 -9.17 3.09
N THR A 340 -6.04 -10.06 3.99
CA THR A 340 -5.49 -9.76 5.32
C THR A 340 -4.66 -10.93 5.82
N GLY A 341 -3.66 -10.65 6.65
CA GLY A 341 -2.78 -11.69 7.20
C GLY A 341 -1.88 -12.32 6.14
N LEU A 342 -1.73 -13.64 6.20
CA LEU A 342 -0.82 -14.39 5.34
C LEU A 342 -1.55 -14.99 4.13
N SER A 343 -0.86 -15.04 2.99
CA SER A 343 -1.16 -15.97 1.90
C SER A 343 -0.48 -17.31 2.17
N GLU A 344 -0.84 -18.38 1.45
CA GLU A 344 -0.15 -19.68 1.51
C GLU A 344 1.36 -19.53 1.24
N GLY A 345 1.70 -18.69 0.24
CA GLY A 345 3.09 -18.41 -0.08
C GLY A 345 3.84 -17.71 1.04
N LEU A 346 3.23 -16.72 1.71
CA LEU A 346 3.83 -16.06 2.87
C LEU A 346 3.90 -16.99 4.08
N ALA A 347 2.87 -17.79 4.35
CA ALA A 347 2.89 -18.78 5.42
C ALA A 347 4.06 -19.76 5.24
N SER A 348 4.23 -20.29 4.02
CA SER A 348 5.34 -21.16 3.67
C SER A 348 6.71 -20.47 3.87
N TRP A 349 6.84 -19.22 3.42
CA TRP A 349 8.09 -18.45 3.57
C TRP A 349 8.46 -18.24 5.04
N TYR A 350 7.47 -18.06 5.92
CA TYR A 350 7.67 -17.94 7.36
C TYR A 350 7.76 -19.29 8.09
N GLY A 351 7.67 -20.41 7.38
CA GLY A 351 7.72 -21.74 7.97
C GLY A 351 6.45 -22.14 8.74
N VAL A 352 5.33 -21.47 8.48
CA VAL A 352 4.02 -21.78 9.07
C VAL A 352 3.32 -22.87 8.23
N SER A 353 2.96 -23.99 8.88
CA SER A 353 2.16 -25.03 8.24
C SER A 353 0.70 -24.60 8.20
N ALA A 354 0.25 -24.08 7.07
CA ALA A 354 -1.10 -23.59 6.90
C ALA A 354 -2.05 -24.66 6.30
N ALA A 355 -3.34 -24.56 6.64
CA ALA A 355 -4.45 -25.17 5.93
C ALA A 355 -5.32 -24.06 5.34
N GLY A 356 -5.93 -24.33 4.19
CA GLY A 356 -6.87 -23.42 3.53
C GLY A 356 -8.27 -24.00 3.43
N GLY A 357 -9.27 -23.13 3.52
CA GLY A 357 -10.65 -23.43 3.16
C GLY A 357 -11.18 -22.37 2.21
N LYS A 358 -11.97 -22.79 1.23
CA LYS A 358 -12.46 -21.94 0.15
C LYS A 358 -13.96 -22.17 -0.10
N ALA A 359 -14.69 -21.08 -0.29
CA ALA A 359 -16.09 -21.16 -0.67
C ALA A 359 -16.45 -20.15 -1.76
N PHE A 360 -17.37 -20.54 -2.59
CA PHE A 360 -18.06 -19.69 -3.55
C PHE A 360 -19.49 -19.42 -3.08
N GLY A 361 -19.97 -18.22 -3.31
CA GLY A 361 -21.33 -17.82 -2.99
C GLY A 361 -21.70 -16.48 -3.62
N PHE A 362 -22.66 -15.80 -3.01
CA PHE A 362 -23.16 -14.51 -3.46
C PHE A 362 -23.08 -13.47 -2.36
N THR A 363 -23.04 -12.19 -2.74
CA THR A 363 -22.93 -11.07 -1.82
C THR A 363 -24.21 -10.81 -1.04
N ARG A 364 -25.37 -11.21 -1.58
CA ARG A 364 -26.71 -11.05 -0.98
C ARG A 364 -27.63 -12.24 -1.30
N ALA A 365 -28.82 -12.26 -0.74
CA ALA A 365 -29.80 -13.34 -0.93
C ALA A 365 -30.11 -13.55 -2.41
N ARG A 366 -30.12 -14.82 -2.88
CA ARG A 366 -30.28 -15.17 -4.30
C ARG A 366 -31.60 -14.67 -4.93
N TYR A 367 -32.65 -14.57 -4.12
CA TYR A 367 -33.94 -14.05 -4.55
C TYR A 367 -34.00 -12.51 -4.60
N TYR A 368 -32.97 -11.84 -4.07
CA TYR A 368 -32.90 -10.38 -4.13
C TYR A 368 -32.07 -9.93 -5.34
N PRO A 369 -32.60 -9.00 -6.19
CA PRO A 369 -31.91 -8.61 -7.41
C PRO A 369 -30.54 -7.97 -7.17
N GLY A 370 -29.63 -8.15 -8.12
CA GLY A 370 -28.35 -7.45 -8.19
C GLY A 370 -27.23 -8.08 -7.34
N GLY A 371 -27.46 -9.25 -6.72
CA GLY A 371 -26.39 -9.97 -6.02
C GLY A 371 -25.23 -10.32 -6.95
N LYS A 372 -23.99 -10.20 -6.47
CA LYS A 372 -22.76 -10.48 -7.20
C LYS A 372 -22.11 -11.75 -6.67
N GLU A 373 -21.30 -12.38 -7.50
CA GLU A 373 -20.48 -13.51 -7.10
C GLU A 373 -19.41 -13.11 -6.09
N MET A 374 -19.08 -14.02 -5.18
CA MET A 374 -18.06 -13.87 -4.17
C MET A 374 -17.33 -15.19 -3.96
N THR A 375 -16.01 -15.13 -3.97
CA THR A 375 -15.14 -16.24 -3.55
C THR A 375 -14.38 -15.79 -2.32
N VAL A 376 -14.41 -16.59 -1.28
CA VAL A 376 -13.71 -16.39 0.00
C VAL A 376 -12.73 -17.51 0.22
N LYS A 377 -11.51 -17.20 0.60
CA LYS A 377 -10.50 -18.16 1.07
C LYS A 377 -10.00 -17.74 2.44
N VAL A 378 -9.90 -18.68 3.37
CA VAL A 378 -9.43 -18.45 4.74
C VAL A 378 -8.32 -19.44 5.05
N LEU A 379 -7.30 -19.00 5.76
CA LEU A 379 -6.14 -19.82 6.16
C LEU A 379 -6.05 -19.91 7.68
N ALA A 380 -5.67 -21.08 8.19
CA ALA A 380 -5.30 -21.27 9.58
C ALA A 380 -3.97 -22.03 9.72
N ASP A 381 -3.28 -21.78 10.81
CA ASP A 381 -2.13 -22.57 11.25
C ASP A 381 -2.62 -23.94 11.73
N ARG A 382 -2.09 -25.02 11.14
CA ARG A 382 -2.48 -26.42 11.47
C ARG A 382 -2.22 -26.79 12.91
N SER A 383 -1.19 -26.21 13.54
CA SER A 383 -0.81 -26.57 14.90
C SER A 383 -1.69 -25.92 15.95
N THR A 384 -2.05 -24.66 15.75
CA THR A 384 -2.82 -23.84 16.70
C THR A 384 -4.29 -23.71 16.32
N ARG A 385 -4.66 -24.05 15.06
CA ARG A 385 -5.96 -23.83 14.44
C ARG A 385 -6.38 -22.35 14.38
N ARG A 386 -5.47 -21.41 14.71
CA ARG A 386 -5.72 -19.97 14.64
C ARG A 386 -5.83 -19.50 13.20
N LEU A 387 -6.80 -18.62 12.95
CA LEU A 387 -6.92 -17.92 11.68
C LEU A 387 -5.69 -17.05 11.45
N ILE A 388 -5.05 -17.18 10.29
CA ILE A 388 -3.80 -16.48 9.96
C ILE A 388 -3.88 -15.67 8.67
N GLY A 389 -4.90 -15.87 7.85
CA GLY A 389 -5.05 -15.15 6.61
C GLY A 389 -6.41 -15.31 5.99
N ALA A 390 -6.79 -14.35 5.16
CA ALA A 390 -8.02 -14.41 4.39
C ALA A 390 -7.90 -13.60 3.09
N GLN A 391 -8.64 -14.02 2.07
CA GLN A 391 -8.69 -13.40 0.75
C GLN A 391 -10.14 -13.45 0.23
N ILE A 392 -10.56 -12.38 -0.43
CA ILE A 392 -11.89 -12.25 -1.01
C ILE A 392 -11.77 -11.69 -2.42
N VAL A 393 -12.46 -12.30 -3.37
CA VAL A 393 -12.71 -11.72 -4.70
C VAL A 393 -14.21 -11.69 -4.91
N ALA A 394 -14.77 -10.51 -5.07
CA ALA A 394 -16.21 -10.32 -5.13
C ALA A 394 -16.60 -9.15 -6.04
N GLY A 395 -17.82 -9.15 -6.56
CA GLY A 395 -18.34 -8.00 -7.31
C GLY A 395 -18.72 -6.80 -6.42
N GLU A 396 -18.91 -7.02 -5.12
CA GLU A 396 -19.26 -6.00 -4.13
C GLU A 396 -19.03 -6.54 -2.70
N GLU A 397 -19.11 -5.68 -1.68
CA GLU A 397 -19.19 -6.05 -0.25
C GLU A 397 -17.98 -6.82 0.31
N ALA A 398 -16.80 -6.69 -0.29
CA ALA A 398 -15.58 -7.35 0.22
C ALA A 398 -15.03 -6.66 1.48
N THR A 399 -15.16 -5.32 1.59
CA THR A 399 -14.51 -4.52 2.63
C THR A 399 -14.97 -4.92 4.04
N GLY A 400 -16.27 -4.95 4.31
CA GLY A 400 -16.78 -5.29 5.64
C GLY A 400 -16.40 -6.71 6.08
N ARG A 401 -16.38 -7.65 5.12
CA ARG A 401 -16.01 -9.06 5.38
C ARG A 401 -14.53 -9.23 5.68
N ILE A 402 -13.66 -8.54 4.95
CA ILE A 402 -12.22 -8.61 5.21
C ILE A 402 -11.85 -7.92 6.54
N GLU A 403 -12.55 -6.85 6.93
CA GLU A 403 -12.38 -6.18 8.22
C GLU A 403 -12.84 -7.08 9.37
N TRP A 404 -13.96 -7.78 9.20
CA TRP A 404 -14.43 -8.78 10.17
C TRP A 404 -13.42 -9.91 10.36
N LEU A 405 -12.92 -10.52 9.26
CA LEU A 405 -11.86 -11.54 9.30
C LEU A 405 -10.56 -10.99 9.89
N THR A 406 -10.20 -9.75 9.59
CA THR A 406 -9.03 -9.10 10.19
C THR A 406 -9.16 -9.01 11.71
N SER A 407 -10.32 -8.61 12.20
CA SER A 407 -10.60 -8.52 13.64
C SER A 407 -10.50 -9.90 14.32
N ALA A 408 -11.03 -10.94 13.69
CA ALA A 408 -10.93 -12.31 14.18
C ALA A 408 -9.47 -12.80 14.24
N ILE A 409 -8.68 -12.53 13.18
CA ILE A 409 -7.25 -12.87 13.11
C ILE A 409 -6.46 -12.16 14.20
N VAL A 410 -6.61 -10.85 14.33
CA VAL A 410 -5.89 -10.04 15.34
C VAL A 410 -6.27 -10.45 16.76
N SER A 411 -7.52 -10.87 16.99
CA SER A 411 -7.99 -11.40 18.26
C SER A 411 -7.52 -12.85 18.53
N GLY A 412 -6.81 -13.46 17.58
CA GLY A 412 -6.29 -14.83 17.74
C GLY A 412 -7.35 -15.91 17.71
N MET A 413 -8.51 -15.67 17.08
CA MET A 413 -9.58 -16.68 16.97
C MET A 413 -9.10 -17.92 16.21
N THR A 414 -9.50 -19.09 16.68
CA THR A 414 -9.37 -20.34 15.94
C THR A 414 -10.52 -20.50 14.95
N ALA A 415 -10.37 -21.37 13.95
CA ALA A 415 -11.45 -21.70 13.02
C ALA A 415 -12.70 -22.18 13.75
N ASP A 416 -12.51 -23.04 14.77
CA ASP A 416 -13.61 -23.58 15.59
C ASP A 416 -14.31 -22.48 16.41
N SER A 417 -13.54 -21.58 17.04
CA SER A 417 -14.11 -20.48 17.83
C SER A 417 -14.82 -19.47 16.93
N PHE A 418 -14.33 -19.26 15.71
CA PHE A 418 -15.02 -18.41 14.73
C PHE A 418 -16.40 -18.98 14.40
N LEU A 419 -16.49 -20.28 14.08
CA LEU A 419 -17.79 -20.93 13.79
C LEU A 419 -18.74 -20.95 15.01
N ALA A 420 -18.19 -21.00 16.22
CA ALA A 420 -18.99 -21.06 17.44
C ALA A 420 -19.54 -19.70 17.89
N TYR A 421 -18.80 -18.62 17.66
CA TYR A 421 -19.09 -17.33 18.29
C TYR A 421 -19.30 -16.18 17.32
N ALA A 422 -18.84 -16.28 16.05
CA ALA A 422 -19.05 -15.22 15.09
C ALA A 422 -20.46 -15.30 14.51
N GLU A 423 -21.07 -14.13 14.33
CA GLU A 423 -22.39 -13.99 13.71
C GLU A 423 -22.30 -12.93 12.60
N ASN A 424 -23.09 -13.08 11.55
CA ASN A 424 -23.26 -12.04 10.55
C ASN A 424 -24.63 -11.37 10.67
N ALA A 425 -24.68 -10.06 10.50
CA ALA A 425 -25.94 -9.35 10.31
C ALA A 425 -26.57 -9.79 8.98
N TYR A 426 -27.86 -10.12 9.02
CA TYR A 426 -28.58 -10.55 7.83
C TYR A 426 -29.70 -9.59 7.46
N CYS A 427 -29.67 -9.17 6.20
CA CYS A 427 -30.78 -8.52 5.51
C CYS A 427 -30.70 -8.92 4.03
N PRO A 428 -31.79 -9.39 3.38
CA PRO A 428 -31.76 -9.90 2.01
C PRO A 428 -31.03 -9.00 0.98
N PRO A 429 -31.19 -7.66 1.01
CA PRO A 429 -30.49 -6.78 0.07
C PRO A 429 -29.00 -6.60 0.32
N THR A 430 -28.47 -6.96 1.49
CA THR A 430 -27.10 -6.62 1.89
C THR A 430 -26.21 -7.83 2.19
N SER A 431 -26.81 -9.01 2.46
CA SER A 431 -26.05 -10.19 2.89
C SER A 431 -26.77 -11.50 2.59
N MET A 432 -26.07 -12.61 2.72
CA MET A 432 -26.63 -13.97 2.76
C MET A 432 -26.93 -14.34 4.21
N VAL A 433 -27.97 -15.13 4.45
CA VAL A 433 -28.26 -15.70 5.78
C VAL A 433 -27.09 -16.59 6.24
N ARG A 434 -26.49 -17.34 5.33
CA ARG A 434 -25.24 -18.05 5.53
C ARG A 434 -24.19 -17.40 4.62
N ASP A 435 -23.40 -16.53 5.22
CA ASP A 435 -22.38 -15.78 4.50
C ASP A 435 -21.31 -16.73 3.95
N PRO A 436 -20.75 -16.50 2.74
CA PRO A 436 -19.65 -17.29 2.19
C PRO A 436 -18.42 -17.41 3.09
N VAL A 437 -18.20 -16.47 4.01
CA VAL A 437 -17.14 -16.54 5.02
C VAL A 437 -17.31 -17.79 5.91
N PHE A 438 -18.52 -18.07 6.42
CA PHE A 438 -18.75 -19.28 7.22
C PHE A 438 -18.48 -20.54 6.42
N ALA A 439 -18.96 -20.61 5.17
CA ALA A 439 -18.73 -21.78 4.33
C ALA A 439 -17.23 -22.01 4.05
N ALA A 440 -16.43 -20.95 3.92
CA ALA A 440 -14.99 -21.06 3.77
C ALA A 440 -14.31 -21.55 5.06
N VAL A 441 -14.76 -21.09 6.23
CA VAL A 441 -14.21 -21.55 7.52
C VAL A 441 -14.62 -23.00 7.81
N GLU A 442 -15.84 -23.43 7.45
CA GLU A 442 -16.26 -24.83 7.55
C GLU A 442 -15.42 -25.75 6.64
N ASP A 443 -15.13 -25.28 5.42
CA ASP A 443 -14.23 -25.99 4.51
C ASP A 443 -12.81 -26.08 5.09
N LEU A 444 -12.31 -24.99 5.67
CA LEU A 444 -11.05 -24.98 6.40
C LEU A 444 -11.01 -26.00 7.54
N CYS A 445 -12.07 -26.10 8.35
CA CYS A 445 -12.14 -27.07 9.45
C CYS A 445 -12.06 -28.53 8.97
N ARG A 446 -12.56 -28.82 7.77
CA ARG A 446 -12.41 -30.16 7.15
C ARG A 446 -10.99 -30.46 6.70
N ASN A 447 -10.19 -29.43 6.44
CA ASN A 447 -8.82 -29.53 5.95
C ASN A 447 -7.76 -29.42 7.07
N LEU A 448 -8.18 -29.10 8.31
CA LEU A 448 -7.35 -29.03 9.51
C LEU A 448 -7.26 -30.37 10.24
#